data_274287289302edf3bd5c0637fdeb0068
#
_entry.id   274287289302edf3bd5c0637fdeb0068
#
_cell.length_a   1.000
_cell.length_b   1.000
_cell.length_c   1.000
_cell.angle_alpha   90.00
_cell.angle_beta   90.00
_cell.angle_gamma   90.00
#
_symmetry.space_group_name_H-M   'P 1'
#
loop_
_entity.id
_entity.type
_entity.pdbx_description
1 polymer ?
#
loop_
_entity_poly.entity_id
_entity_poly.type
_entity_poly.pdbx_seq_one_letter_code
_entity_poly.pdbx_strand_id
1 'polypeptide(L)'
;VITDPIRKELISLLKNYGISDEFYFDNYNRLRANAYLMLDQIVMLMNRNPALRLEIGVHTDNAGSAAANLKVSQTRAQVMVNYLINRGIESKRLAAKGYGGAKPISHNTSESGRKMNRRIELNVIN
;
A
#
# COMPACT_ATOMS: atom_id res chain seq x y z
N VAL A 1 -10.84 -18.65 -6.26
CA VAL A 1 -10.52 -17.88 -7.47
C VAL A 1 -10.69 -16.40 -7.19
N ILE A 2 -9.66 -15.64 -7.51
CA ILE A 2 -9.73 -14.18 -7.35
C ILE A 2 -10.45 -13.60 -8.57
N THR A 3 -11.52 -12.87 -8.31
CA THR A 3 -12.41 -12.33 -9.34
C THR A 3 -12.23 -10.83 -9.54
N ASP A 4 -12.75 -10.32 -10.66
CA ASP A 4 -12.78 -8.88 -10.92
C ASP A 4 -13.52 -8.07 -9.83
N PRO A 5 -14.64 -8.56 -9.24
CA PRO A 5 -15.27 -7.86 -8.11
C PRO A 5 -14.35 -7.62 -6.93
N ILE A 6 -13.46 -8.56 -6.59
CA ILE A 6 -12.49 -8.40 -5.51
C ILE A 6 -11.48 -7.31 -5.86
N ARG A 7 -10.98 -7.31 -7.10
CA ARG A 7 -10.06 -6.26 -7.58
C ARG A 7 -10.71 -4.88 -7.54
N LYS A 8 -11.97 -4.79 -7.93
CA LYS A 8 -12.75 -3.54 -7.87
C LYS A 8 -12.93 -3.06 -6.43
N GLU A 9 -13.18 -3.98 -5.49
CA GLU A 9 -13.27 -3.62 -4.06
C GLU A 9 -11.97 -3.03 -3.54
N LEU A 10 -10.82 -3.60 -3.89
CA LEU A 10 -9.50 -3.08 -3.51
C LEU A 10 -9.28 -1.67 -4.07
N ILE A 11 -9.66 -1.45 -5.33
CA ILE A 11 -9.57 -0.12 -5.95
C ILE A 11 -10.47 0.87 -5.20
N SER A 12 -11.68 0.46 -4.85
CA SER A 12 -12.62 1.31 -4.11
C SER A 12 -12.12 1.68 -2.73
N LEU A 13 -11.41 0.78 -2.05
CA LEU A 13 -10.79 1.08 -0.75
C LEU A 13 -9.79 2.25 -0.89
N LEU A 14 -8.92 2.20 -1.88
CA LEU A 14 -7.96 3.29 -2.12
C LEU A 14 -8.66 4.59 -2.51
N LYS A 15 -9.73 4.53 -3.30
CA LYS A 15 -10.51 5.73 -3.62
C LYS A 15 -11.15 6.36 -2.39
N ASN A 16 -11.67 5.53 -1.49
CA ASN A 16 -12.40 6.01 -0.31
C ASN A 16 -11.47 6.55 0.78
N TYR A 17 -10.31 5.91 0.98
CA TYR A 17 -9.37 6.27 2.05
C TYR A 17 -8.18 7.09 1.56
N GLY A 18 -7.92 7.10 0.26
CA GLY A 18 -6.85 7.86 -0.38
C GLY A 18 -5.81 6.96 -1.02
N ILE A 19 -5.21 7.45 -2.11
CA ILE A 19 -4.14 6.76 -2.84
C ILE A 19 -2.77 7.23 -2.36
N SER A 20 -2.65 8.53 -2.03
CA SER A 20 -1.39 9.13 -1.60
C SER A 20 -0.93 8.60 -0.24
N ASP A 21 0.37 8.41 -0.09
CA ASP A 21 0.98 7.91 1.14
C ASP A 21 0.73 8.82 2.35
N GLU A 22 0.54 10.12 2.13
CA GLU A 22 0.30 11.09 3.20
C GLU A 22 -0.98 10.84 3.99
N PHE A 23 -1.94 10.08 3.41
CA PHE A 23 -3.16 9.69 4.12
C PHE A 23 -2.90 8.59 5.15
N TYR A 24 -1.79 7.86 5.04
CA TYR A 24 -1.53 6.66 5.81
C TYR A 24 -0.34 6.77 6.76
N PHE A 25 0.64 7.63 6.45
CA PHE A 25 1.88 7.71 7.22
C PHE A 25 2.17 9.13 7.68
N ASP A 26 2.70 9.25 8.90
CA ASP A 26 3.30 10.49 9.37
C ASP A 26 4.77 10.60 8.91
N ASN A 27 5.45 11.68 9.32
CA ASN A 27 6.84 11.94 8.93
C ASN A 27 7.85 10.93 9.52
N TYR A 28 7.41 10.09 10.46
CA TYR A 28 8.23 9.06 11.11
C TYR A 28 7.86 7.66 10.63
N ASN A 29 7.13 7.54 9.51
CA ASN A 29 6.67 6.27 8.94
C ASN A 29 5.73 5.49 9.87
N ARG A 30 5.03 6.19 10.78
CA ARG A 30 4.02 5.59 11.64
C ARG A 30 2.65 5.70 10.98
N LEU A 31 1.80 4.69 11.23
CA LEU A 31 0.46 4.67 10.67
C LEU A 31 -0.42 5.77 11.29
N ARG A 32 -1.12 6.51 10.43
CA ARG A 32 -2.16 7.45 10.84
C ARG A 32 -3.47 6.70 11.08
N ALA A 33 -4.43 7.36 11.77
CA ALA A 33 -5.75 6.78 12.04
C ALA A 33 -6.44 6.28 10.75
N ASN A 34 -6.33 7.02 9.65
CA ASN A 34 -6.91 6.63 8.37
C ASN A 34 -6.36 5.30 7.84
N ALA A 35 -5.09 5.00 8.13
CA ALA A 35 -4.49 3.72 7.74
C ALA A 35 -5.15 2.54 8.45
N TYR A 36 -5.40 2.67 9.75
CA TYR A 36 -6.06 1.62 10.51
C TYR A 36 -7.46 1.33 9.97
N LEU A 37 -8.20 2.39 9.61
CA LEU A 37 -9.54 2.23 9.03
C LEU A 37 -9.49 1.46 7.71
N MET A 38 -8.57 1.82 6.83
CA MET A 38 -8.41 1.16 5.53
C MET A 38 -7.93 -0.29 5.71
N LEU A 39 -6.94 -0.51 6.55
CA LEU A 39 -6.38 -1.85 6.80
C LEU A 39 -7.42 -2.78 7.45
N ASP A 40 -8.27 -2.28 8.34
CA ASP A 40 -9.35 -3.07 8.92
C ASP A 40 -10.36 -3.53 7.85
N GLN A 41 -10.61 -2.70 6.83
CA GLN A 41 -11.44 -3.13 5.69
C GLN A 41 -10.76 -4.25 4.88
N ILE A 42 -9.44 -4.19 4.74
CA ILE A 42 -8.69 -5.27 4.09
C ILE A 42 -8.79 -6.57 4.91
N VAL A 43 -8.70 -6.49 6.23
CA VAL A 43 -8.90 -7.66 7.11
C VAL A 43 -10.24 -8.32 6.83
N MET A 44 -11.31 -7.52 6.78
CA MET A 44 -12.66 -8.03 6.51
C MET A 44 -12.75 -8.68 5.12
N LEU A 45 -12.19 -8.04 4.11
CA LEU A 45 -12.19 -8.56 2.74
C LEU A 45 -11.42 -9.88 2.65
N MET A 46 -10.26 -9.97 3.28
CA MET A 46 -9.44 -11.19 3.26
C MET A 46 -10.07 -12.32 4.05
N ASN A 47 -10.80 -12.02 5.14
CA ASN A 47 -11.53 -13.03 5.90
C ASN A 47 -12.71 -13.61 5.10
N ARG A 48 -13.34 -12.79 4.25
CA ARG A 48 -14.43 -13.26 3.36
C ARG A 48 -13.91 -14.01 2.14
N ASN A 49 -12.63 -13.85 1.81
CA ASN A 49 -12.03 -14.45 0.62
C ASN A 49 -10.74 -15.18 1.00
N PRO A 50 -10.85 -16.42 1.53
CA PRO A 50 -9.68 -17.15 2.06
C PRO A 50 -8.57 -17.41 1.04
N ALA A 51 -8.91 -17.45 -0.26
CA ALA A 51 -7.92 -17.65 -1.32
C ALA A 51 -7.18 -16.36 -1.73
N LEU A 52 -7.64 -15.19 -1.25
CA LEU A 52 -7.00 -13.92 -1.60
C LEU A 52 -5.61 -13.82 -0.99
N ARG A 53 -4.64 -13.54 -1.84
CA ARG A 53 -3.27 -13.19 -1.46
C ARG A 53 -2.98 -11.79 -1.96
N LEU A 54 -2.39 -10.97 -1.12
CA LEU A 54 -2.28 -9.54 -1.36
C LEU A 54 -0.85 -9.04 -1.15
N GLU A 55 -0.37 -8.24 -2.10
CA GLU A 55 0.84 -7.45 -1.94
C GLU A 55 0.44 -6.01 -1.62
N ILE A 56 1.01 -5.45 -0.56
CA ILE A 56 0.95 -4.01 -0.33
C ILE A 56 2.21 -3.41 -0.93
N GLY A 57 2.04 -2.60 -1.97
CA GLY A 57 3.09 -1.89 -2.66
C GLY A 57 3.15 -0.43 -2.22
N VAL A 58 4.34 0.08 -1.95
CA VAL A 58 4.55 1.48 -1.59
C VAL A 58 5.55 2.10 -2.54
N HIS A 59 5.20 3.25 -3.10
CA HIS A 59 6.01 3.99 -4.07
C HIS A 59 6.36 5.37 -3.54
N THR A 60 7.52 5.85 -3.95
CA THR A 60 7.98 7.22 -3.66
C THR A 60 8.07 8.02 -4.97
N ASP A 61 8.28 9.32 -4.86
CA ASP A 61 8.80 10.11 -5.98
C ASP A 61 10.32 9.86 -6.11
N ASN A 62 11.00 10.65 -6.95
CA ASN A 62 12.43 10.50 -7.18
C ASN A 62 13.30 11.46 -6.35
N ALA A 63 12.74 12.14 -5.37
CA ALA A 63 13.52 13.03 -4.49
C ALA A 63 14.44 12.22 -3.59
N GLY A 64 15.71 12.66 -3.49
CA GLY A 64 16.72 11.95 -2.71
C GLY A 64 17.33 10.77 -3.44
N SER A 65 18.03 9.90 -2.72
CA SER A 65 18.70 8.75 -3.32
C SER A 65 17.72 7.60 -3.58
N ALA A 66 17.98 6.83 -4.64
CA ALA A 66 17.19 5.64 -4.96
C ALA A 66 17.23 4.61 -3.84
N ALA A 67 18.39 4.43 -3.21
CA ALA A 67 18.56 3.48 -2.11
C ALA A 67 17.74 3.89 -0.88
N ALA A 68 17.74 5.17 -0.51
CA ALA A 68 16.96 5.67 0.61
C ALA A 68 15.46 5.54 0.36
N ASN A 69 15.00 5.86 -0.85
CA ASN A 69 13.60 5.74 -1.25
C ASN A 69 13.13 4.28 -1.21
N LEU A 70 13.97 3.37 -1.68
CA LEU A 70 13.66 1.94 -1.62
C LEU A 70 13.49 1.47 -0.17
N LYS A 71 14.41 1.88 0.71
CA LYS A 71 14.37 1.51 2.12
C LYS A 71 13.12 2.06 2.81
N VAL A 72 12.79 3.33 2.61
CA VAL A 72 11.61 3.95 3.20
C VAL A 72 10.34 3.25 2.73
N SER A 73 10.21 3.01 1.44
CA SER A 73 9.02 2.35 0.89
C SER A 73 8.87 0.92 1.39
N GLN A 74 9.98 0.18 1.51
CA GLN A 74 9.94 -1.18 2.06
C GLN A 74 9.52 -1.17 3.54
N THR A 75 10.04 -0.24 4.33
CA THR A 75 9.66 -0.09 5.73
C THR A 75 8.17 0.20 5.86
N ARG A 76 7.63 1.12 5.06
CA ARG A 76 6.22 1.48 5.08
C ARG A 76 5.32 0.31 4.68
N ALA A 77 5.68 -0.41 3.63
CA ALA A 77 4.93 -1.59 3.20
C ALA A 77 4.90 -2.65 4.31
N GLN A 78 6.04 -2.89 4.97
CA GLN A 78 6.14 -3.86 6.04
C GLN A 78 5.32 -3.47 7.27
N VAL A 79 5.27 -2.19 7.61
CA VAL A 79 4.44 -1.69 8.72
C VAL A 79 2.97 -2.01 8.49
N MET A 80 2.48 -1.81 7.26
CA MET A 80 1.10 -2.12 6.91
C MET A 80 0.83 -3.64 6.97
N VAL A 81 1.72 -4.44 6.41
CA VAL A 81 1.57 -5.91 6.44
C VAL A 81 1.61 -6.43 7.87
N ASN A 82 2.49 -5.90 8.72
CA ASN A 82 2.56 -6.30 10.13
C ASN A 82 1.24 -6.04 10.86
N TYR A 83 0.58 -4.94 10.57
CA TYR A 83 -0.73 -4.67 11.15
C TYR A 83 -1.75 -5.75 10.75
N LEU A 84 -1.78 -6.13 9.47
CA LEU A 84 -2.69 -7.17 8.98
C LEU A 84 -2.40 -8.53 9.65
N ILE A 85 -1.12 -8.87 9.82
CA ILE A 85 -0.72 -10.09 10.51
C ILE A 85 -1.20 -10.06 11.97
N ASN A 86 -1.01 -8.93 12.65
CA ASN A 86 -1.46 -8.76 14.03
C ASN A 86 -2.99 -8.85 14.16
N ARG A 87 -3.71 -8.59 13.09
CA ARG A 87 -5.17 -8.73 13.05
C ARG A 87 -5.63 -10.11 12.60
N GLY A 88 -4.72 -11.06 12.47
CA GLY A 88 -5.04 -12.47 12.24
C GLY A 88 -4.93 -12.94 10.79
N ILE A 89 -4.45 -12.11 9.87
CA ILE A 89 -4.21 -12.56 8.50
C ILE A 89 -2.88 -13.33 8.46
N GLU A 90 -2.91 -14.53 7.87
CA GLU A 90 -1.72 -15.37 7.75
C GLU A 90 -0.66 -14.69 6.90
N SER A 91 0.59 -14.71 7.38
CA SER A 91 1.71 -14.04 6.68
C SER A 91 1.93 -14.58 5.27
N LYS A 92 1.66 -15.87 5.03
CA LYS A 92 1.80 -16.49 3.70
C LYS A 92 0.85 -15.90 2.65
N ARG A 93 -0.20 -15.21 3.08
CA ARG A 93 -1.17 -14.56 2.20
C ARG A 93 -0.79 -13.11 1.87
N LEU A 94 0.30 -12.61 2.43
CA LEU A 94 0.69 -11.21 2.36
C LEU A 94 2.11 -11.06 1.85
N ALA A 95 2.35 -10.00 1.09
CA ALA A 95 3.68 -9.55 0.72
C ALA A 95 3.79 -8.05 0.93
N ALA A 96 4.91 -7.61 1.46
CA ALA A 96 5.25 -6.20 1.59
C ALA A 96 6.30 -5.86 0.55
N LYS A 97 6.02 -4.89 -0.33
CA LYS A 97 6.98 -4.51 -1.37
C LYS A 97 7.14 -3.00 -1.46
N GLY A 98 8.35 -2.53 -1.17
CA GLY A 98 8.76 -1.18 -1.48
C GLY A 98 9.32 -1.12 -2.89
N TYR A 99 8.77 -0.22 -3.70
CA TYR A 99 9.21 -0.01 -5.09
C TYR A 99 10.12 1.20 -5.22
N GLY A 100 10.26 2.01 -4.14
CA GLY A 100 10.97 3.27 -4.24
C GLY A 100 10.40 4.15 -5.34
N GLY A 101 11.25 4.86 -6.05
CA GLY A 101 10.86 5.71 -7.18
C GLY A 101 10.94 5.04 -8.55
N ALA A 102 11.07 3.70 -8.60
CA ALA A 102 11.34 2.97 -9.85
C ALA A 102 10.16 2.89 -10.82
N LYS A 103 8.92 3.08 -10.34
CA LYS A 103 7.71 2.92 -11.16
C LYS A 103 6.81 4.16 -11.08
N PRO A 104 7.25 5.30 -11.63
CA PRO A 104 6.43 6.51 -11.61
C PRO A 104 5.20 6.33 -12.51
N ILE A 105 4.08 6.94 -12.10
CA ILE A 105 2.85 7.00 -12.91
C ILE A 105 2.59 8.43 -13.39
N SER A 106 3.41 9.39 -12.99
CA SER A 106 3.30 10.79 -13.39
C SER A 106 4.68 11.42 -13.44
N HIS A 107 4.74 12.68 -13.88
CA HIS A 107 5.99 13.43 -13.96
C HIS A 107 6.51 13.79 -12.57
N ASN A 108 7.82 13.64 -12.36
CA ASN A 108 8.48 14.08 -11.12
C ASN A 108 8.90 15.56 -11.17
N THR A 109 8.59 16.26 -12.26
CA THR A 109 8.98 17.67 -12.48
C THR A 109 8.04 18.67 -11.83
N SER A 110 6.87 18.24 -11.38
CA SER A 110 5.89 19.06 -10.67
C SER A 110 5.52 18.43 -9.35
N GLU A 111 5.08 19.23 -8.36
CA GLU A 111 4.63 18.69 -7.07
C GLU A 111 3.37 17.82 -7.25
N SER A 112 2.45 18.24 -8.13
CA SER A 112 1.25 17.43 -8.39
C SER A 112 1.61 16.05 -8.96
N GLY A 113 2.58 15.99 -9.85
CA GLY A 113 3.07 14.72 -10.41
C GLY A 113 3.78 13.86 -9.37
N ARG A 114 4.67 14.47 -8.56
CA ARG A 114 5.36 13.76 -7.48
C ARG A 114 4.37 13.19 -6.46
N LYS A 115 3.32 13.94 -6.14
CA LYS A 115 2.28 13.49 -5.21
C LYS A 115 1.56 12.24 -5.74
N MET A 116 1.30 12.15 -7.04
CA MET A 116 0.72 10.96 -7.65
C MET A 116 1.66 9.76 -7.56
N ASN A 117 2.96 9.98 -7.60
CA ASN A 117 3.95 8.91 -7.49
C ASN A 117 4.11 8.39 -6.06
N ARG A 118 3.91 9.23 -5.04
CA ARG A 118 3.94 8.85 -3.62
C ARG A 118 2.61 8.18 -3.25
N ARG A 119 2.51 6.88 -3.53
CA ARG A 119 1.23 6.16 -3.45
C ARG A 119 1.36 4.78 -2.86
N ILE A 120 0.20 4.26 -2.43
CA ILE A 120 0.01 2.88 -2.00
C ILE A 120 -0.73 2.13 -3.11
N GLU A 121 -0.34 0.88 -3.33
CA GLU A 121 -1.05 -0.04 -4.22
C GLU A 121 -1.43 -1.32 -3.48
N LEU A 122 -2.59 -1.85 -3.81
CA LEU A 122 -3.09 -3.12 -3.30
C LEU A 122 -3.14 -4.09 -4.48
N ASN A 123 -2.16 -4.98 -4.56
CA ASN A 123 -1.95 -5.85 -5.71
C ASN A 123 -2.31 -7.29 -5.37
N VAL A 124 -3.22 -7.90 -6.14
CA VAL A 124 -3.56 -9.31 -5.97
C VAL A 124 -2.38 -10.16 -6.45
N ILE A 125 -2.01 -11.14 -5.63
CA ILE A 125 -1.00 -12.14 -5.98
C ILE A 125 -1.72 -13.37 -6.53
N ASN A 126 -1.37 -13.75 -7.73
CA ASN A 126 -1.94 -14.93 -8.39
C ASN A 126 -1.13 -16.19 -8.09
#